data_d847970d5919622a8355b028ec619b92
#
_entry.id   d847970d5919622a8355b028ec619b92
#
_cell.length_a   1.000
_cell.length_b   1.000
_cell.length_c   1.000
_cell.angle_alpha   90.00
_cell.angle_beta   90.00
_cell.angle_gamma   90.00
#
_symmetry.space_group_name_H-M   'P 1'
#
loop_
_entity.id
_entity.type
_entity.pdbx_description
1 polymer ?
#
loop_
_entity_poly.entity_id
_entity_poly.type
_entity_poly.pdbx_seq_one_letter_code
_entity_poly.pdbx_strand_id
1 'polypeptide(L)'
;MYNTYTIGELAKILGITAETIRYYERKGIIAPIHDQETGYRYYTTWDLHMLIRARCYLGFGLSIEETAGILQSKSLEEIDDLLEEQEQIIQKNIIY
;
A
#
# COMPACT_ATOMS: atom_id res chain seq x y z
N MET A 1 -10.67 16.11 8.39
CA MET A 1 -9.72 16.78 7.47
C MET A 1 -8.63 15.79 7.08
N TYR A 2 -8.37 15.65 5.81
CA TYR A 2 -7.37 14.73 5.34
C TYR A 2 -6.00 15.36 5.31
N ASN A 3 -5.01 14.65 5.83
CA ASN A 3 -3.63 15.03 5.59
C ASN A 3 -3.24 14.61 4.18
N THR A 4 -2.57 15.49 3.48
CA THR A 4 -2.04 15.18 2.16
C THR A 4 -0.53 15.23 2.19
N TYR A 5 0.07 14.43 1.30
CA TYR A 5 1.51 14.27 1.22
C TYR A 5 1.97 14.43 -0.21
N THR A 6 3.13 15.03 -0.40
CA THR A 6 3.80 14.96 -1.71
C THR A 6 4.45 13.59 -1.85
N ILE A 7 4.84 13.22 -3.07
CA ILE A 7 5.54 11.97 -3.30
C ILE A 7 6.86 11.91 -2.52
N GLY A 8 7.55 13.06 -2.41
CA GLY A 8 8.80 13.15 -1.65
C GLY A 8 8.59 12.91 -0.16
N GLU A 9 7.50 13.45 0.38
CA GLU A 9 7.14 13.24 1.78
C GLU A 9 6.83 11.77 2.06
N LEU A 10 6.03 11.12 1.20
CA LEU A 10 5.72 9.71 1.34
C LEU A 10 6.98 8.85 1.25
N ALA A 11 7.83 9.15 0.28
CA ALA A 11 9.09 8.41 0.11
C ALA A 11 9.93 8.47 1.38
N LYS A 12 9.99 9.64 2.00
CA LYS A 12 10.75 9.84 3.22
C LYS A 12 10.14 9.09 4.41
N ILE A 13 8.82 9.17 4.57
CA ILE A 13 8.11 8.49 5.66
C ILE A 13 8.31 6.98 5.57
N LEU A 14 8.19 6.43 4.37
CA LEU A 14 8.24 4.98 4.15
C LEU A 14 9.66 4.44 3.96
N GLY A 15 10.64 5.32 3.76
CA GLY A 15 12.01 4.89 3.50
C GLY A 15 12.19 4.21 2.15
N ILE A 16 11.41 4.63 1.15
CA ILE A 16 11.47 4.09 -0.22
C ILE A 16 11.68 5.24 -1.19
N THR A 17 11.94 4.90 -2.45
CA THR A 17 12.13 5.92 -3.49
C THR A 17 10.80 6.39 -4.06
N ALA A 18 10.79 7.59 -4.62
CA ALA A 18 9.63 8.10 -5.35
C ALA A 18 9.26 7.19 -6.52
N GLU A 19 10.26 6.60 -7.18
CA GLU A 19 10.03 5.67 -8.28
C GLU A 19 9.28 4.42 -7.82
N THR A 20 9.56 3.93 -6.63
CA THR A 20 8.84 2.80 -6.04
C THR A 20 7.37 3.15 -5.81
N ILE A 21 7.10 4.37 -5.33
CA ILE A 21 5.72 4.84 -5.15
C ILE A 21 5.00 4.91 -6.49
N ARG A 22 5.64 5.43 -7.53
CA ARG A 22 5.08 5.47 -8.88
C ARG A 22 4.79 4.07 -9.42
N TYR A 23 5.64 3.12 -9.09
CA TYR A 23 5.43 1.72 -9.46
C TYR A 23 4.13 1.18 -8.85
N TYR A 24 3.91 1.43 -7.56
CA TYR A 24 2.66 1.01 -6.91
C TYR A 24 1.44 1.71 -7.51
N GLU A 25 1.59 2.98 -7.89
CA GLU A 25 0.54 3.73 -8.57
C GLU A 25 0.20 3.08 -9.92
N ARG A 26 1.21 2.72 -10.70
CA ARG A 26 1.01 2.04 -11.98
C ARG A 26 0.32 0.69 -11.82
N LYS A 27 0.54 0.02 -10.70
CA LYS A 27 -0.11 -1.27 -10.41
C LYS A 27 -1.51 -1.11 -9.83
N GLY A 28 -1.96 0.11 -9.63
CA GLY A 28 -3.32 0.38 -9.18
C GLY A 28 -3.52 0.25 -7.68
N ILE A 29 -2.45 0.21 -6.89
CA ILE A 29 -2.55 0.10 -5.43
C ILE A 29 -2.96 1.42 -4.82
N ILE A 30 -2.49 2.52 -5.37
CA ILE A 30 -2.82 3.86 -4.93
C ILE A 30 -3.22 4.73 -6.13
N ALA A 31 -4.00 5.77 -5.85
CA ALA A 31 -4.43 6.73 -6.86
C ALA A 31 -4.32 8.14 -6.27
N PRO A 32 -3.31 8.91 -6.68
CA PRO A 32 -3.12 10.25 -6.14
C PRO A 32 -4.22 11.19 -6.58
N ILE A 33 -4.43 12.25 -5.81
CA ILE A 33 -5.30 13.34 -6.17
C ILE A 33 -4.49 14.29 -7.05
N HIS A 34 -5.05 14.69 -8.19
CA HIS A 34 -4.44 15.67 -9.06
C HIS A 34 -5.05 17.04 -8.78
N ASP A 35 -4.21 18.02 -8.51
CA ASP A 35 -4.65 19.41 -8.43
C ASP A 35 -4.83 19.92 -9.87
N GLN A 36 -6.05 20.28 -10.22
CA GLN A 36 -6.37 20.71 -11.59
C GLN A 36 -5.73 22.04 -11.95
N GLU A 37 -5.44 22.88 -10.97
CA GLU A 37 -4.83 24.19 -11.23
C GLU A 37 -3.33 24.10 -11.43
N THR A 38 -2.63 23.32 -10.59
CA THR A 38 -1.17 23.25 -10.60
C THR A 38 -0.63 22.02 -11.31
N GLY A 39 -1.45 20.99 -11.47
CA GLY A 39 -1.02 19.71 -12.02
C GLY A 39 -0.23 18.86 -11.04
N TYR A 40 -0.05 19.30 -9.81
CA TYR A 40 0.68 18.52 -8.81
C TYR A 40 -0.16 17.35 -8.32
N ARG A 41 0.51 16.29 -7.94
CA ARG A 41 -0.09 15.10 -7.36
C ARG A 41 0.07 15.13 -5.85
N TYR A 42 -1.01 14.79 -5.16
CA TYR A 42 -1.00 14.67 -3.70
C TYR A 42 -1.51 13.30 -3.32
N TYR A 43 -0.93 12.75 -2.27
CA TYR A 43 -1.31 11.45 -1.73
C TYR A 43 -1.99 11.66 -0.40
N THR A 44 -2.97 10.80 -0.10
CA THR A 44 -3.75 10.92 1.14
C THR A 44 -3.23 9.95 2.20
N THR A 45 -3.75 10.10 3.42
CA THR A 45 -3.48 9.12 4.49
C THR A 45 -3.92 7.72 4.06
N TRP A 46 -5.02 7.61 3.29
CA TRP A 46 -5.46 6.34 2.74
C TRP A 46 -4.39 5.72 1.85
N ASP A 47 -3.78 6.50 0.97
CA ASP A 47 -2.69 6.02 0.12
C ASP A 47 -1.52 5.53 0.95
N LEU A 48 -1.19 6.25 2.04
CA LEU A 48 -0.13 5.84 2.95
C LEU A 48 -0.44 4.46 3.57
N HIS A 49 -1.67 4.26 4.04
CA HIS A 49 -2.10 2.98 4.57
C HIS A 49 -2.02 1.87 3.52
N MET A 50 -2.45 2.14 2.30
CA MET A 50 -2.40 1.15 1.22
C MET A 50 -0.96 0.76 0.88
N LEU A 51 -0.03 1.70 0.91
CA LEU A 51 1.37 1.41 0.68
C LEU A 51 1.96 0.54 1.80
N ILE A 52 1.60 0.82 3.04
CA ILE A 52 2.05 0.01 4.18
C ILE A 52 1.51 -1.41 4.05
N ARG A 53 0.23 -1.55 3.72
CA ARG A 53 -0.40 -2.86 3.52
C ARG A 53 0.25 -3.62 2.37
N ALA A 54 0.52 -2.95 1.27
CA ALA A 54 1.17 -3.57 0.12
C ALA A 54 2.53 -4.15 0.50
N ARG A 55 3.31 -3.40 1.25
CA ARG A 55 4.62 -3.87 1.70
C ARG A 55 4.51 -5.08 2.61
N CYS A 56 3.50 -5.11 3.46
CA CYS A 56 3.23 -6.28 4.31
C CYS A 56 2.92 -7.52 3.48
N TYR A 57 2.02 -7.41 2.50
CA TYR A 57 1.67 -8.54 1.64
C TYR A 57 2.87 -9.05 0.85
N LEU A 58 3.65 -8.14 0.29
CA LEU A 58 4.86 -8.51 -0.44
C LEU A 58 5.86 -9.21 0.49
N GLY A 59 5.93 -8.75 1.75
CA GLY A 59 6.78 -9.38 2.76
C GLY A 59 6.34 -10.78 3.12
N PHE A 60 5.06 -11.10 2.96
CA PHE A 60 4.52 -12.45 3.17
C PHE A 60 4.66 -13.33 1.93
N GLY A 61 5.20 -12.82 0.85
CA GLY A 61 5.46 -13.61 -0.35
C GLY A 61 4.41 -13.52 -1.44
N LEU A 62 3.42 -12.63 -1.31
CA LEU A 62 2.46 -12.42 -2.37
C LEU A 62 3.11 -11.66 -3.53
N SER A 63 2.63 -11.91 -4.75
CA SER A 63 3.08 -11.14 -5.91
C SER A 63 2.46 -9.75 -5.88
N ILE A 64 3.00 -8.83 -6.69
CA ILE A 64 2.44 -7.49 -6.79
C ILE A 64 1.03 -7.52 -7.38
N GLU A 65 0.77 -8.43 -8.31
CA GLU A 65 -0.54 -8.60 -8.94
C GLU A 65 -1.56 -9.10 -7.94
N GLU A 66 -1.21 -10.08 -7.12
CA GLU A 66 -2.08 -10.58 -6.05
C GLU A 66 -2.36 -9.50 -5.03
N THR A 67 -1.33 -8.77 -4.62
CA THR A 67 -1.45 -7.67 -3.67
C THR A 67 -2.39 -6.59 -4.20
N ALA A 68 -2.20 -6.17 -5.44
CA ALA A 68 -3.06 -5.15 -6.04
C ALA A 68 -4.52 -5.62 -6.11
N GLY A 69 -4.74 -6.88 -6.48
CA GLY A 69 -6.07 -7.45 -6.55
C GLY A 69 -6.79 -7.43 -5.21
N ILE A 70 -6.11 -7.82 -4.15
CA ILE A 70 -6.66 -7.82 -2.79
C ILE A 70 -7.00 -6.40 -2.34
N LEU A 71 -6.06 -5.47 -2.49
CA LEU A 71 -6.24 -4.10 -2.01
C LEU A 71 -7.29 -3.34 -2.79
N GLN A 72 -7.51 -3.66 -4.05
CA GLN A 72 -8.53 -3.02 -4.87
C GLN A 72 -9.94 -3.54 -4.59
N SER A 73 -10.08 -4.78 -4.15
CA SER A 73 -11.37 -5.45 -4.04
C SER A 73 -11.88 -5.61 -2.61
N LYS A 74 -11.06 -5.31 -1.60
CA LYS A 74 -11.40 -5.56 -0.20
C LYS A 74 -11.55 -4.28 0.60
N SER A 75 -12.44 -4.32 1.60
CA SER A 75 -12.50 -3.28 2.62
C SER A 75 -11.28 -3.39 3.53
N LEU A 76 -11.00 -2.33 4.29
CA LEU A 76 -9.87 -2.33 5.21
C LEU A 76 -9.99 -3.46 6.24
N GLU A 77 -11.21 -3.71 6.72
CA GLU A 77 -11.47 -4.80 7.69
C GLU A 77 -11.16 -6.16 7.08
N GLU A 78 -11.59 -6.40 5.85
CA GLU A 78 -11.32 -7.66 5.15
C GLU A 78 -9.82 -7.85 4.91
N ILE A 79 -9.10 -6.78 4.65
CA ILE A 79 -7.65 -6.82 4.48
C ILE A 79 -6.97 -7.23 5.79
N ASP A 80 -7.42 -6.69 6.92
CA ASP A 80 -6.88 -7.05 8.23
C ASP A 80 -7.10 -8.53 8.54
N ASP A 81 -8.27 -9.06 8.22
CA ASP A 81 -8.57 -10.49 8.41
C ASP A 81 -7.64 -11.38 7.58
N LEU A 82 -7.37 -10.98 6.33
CA LEU A 82 -6.46 -11.72 5.48
C LEU A 82 -5.03 -11.70 6.02
N LEU A 83 -4.60 -10.58 6.57
CA LEU A 83 -3.28 -10.47 7.18
C LEU A 83 -3.15 -11.38 8.39
N GLU A 84 -4.19 -11.46 9.22
CA GLU A 84 -4.20 -12.36 10.36
C GLU A 84 -4.08 -13.82 9.92
N GLU A 85 -4.80 -14.22 8.89
CA GLU A 85 -4.70 -15.57 8.33
C GLU A 85 -3.29 -15.89 7.86
N GLN A 86 -2.65 -14.97 7.14
CA GLN A 86 -1.28 -15.16 6.66
C GLN A 86 -0.31 -15.25 7.81
N GLU A 87 -0.48 -14.43 8.83
CA GLU A 87 0.37 -14.47 10.01
C GLU A 87 0.25 -15.83 10.73
N GLN A 88 -0.96 -16.35 10.86
CA GLN A 88 -1.18 -17.67 11.47
C GLN A 88 -0.52 -18.78 10.67
N ILE A 89 -0.60 -18.73 9.35
CA ILE A 89 0.04 -19.71 8.48
C ILE A 89 1.56 -19.67 8.66
N ILE A 90 2.13 -18.49 8.68
CA ILE A 90 3.57 -18.30 8.87
C ILE A 90 4.00 -18.85 10.25
N GLN A 91 3.24 -18.55 11.28
CA GLN A 91 3.53 -19.06 12.64
C GLN A 91 3.48 -20.57 12.70
N LYS A 92 2.50 -21.20 12.05
CA LYS A 92 2.39 -22.65 12.00
C LYS A 92 3.59 -23.28 11.28
N ASN A 93 4.07 -22.65 10.24
CA ASN A 93 5.22 -23.16 9.47
C ASN A 93 6.55 -22.99 10.20
N ILE A 94 6.61 -22.10 11.16
CA ILE A 94 7.81 -21.83 11.94
C ILE A 94 7.85 -22.67 13.22
N ILE A 95 6.76 -23.27 13.59
CA ILE A 95 6.71 -24.12 14.78
C ILE A 95 7.39 -25.45 14.50
N TYR A 96 8.22 -25.70 15.27
CA TYR A 96 9.20 -26.70 15.33
C TYR A 96 8.80 -27.89 16.17
#